data_2984e6f252fd159cf8264d9bdaf6fde5
#
_entry.id   2984e6f252fd159cf8264d9bdaf6fde5
#
_cell.length_a   1.000
_cell.length_b   1.000
_cell.length_c   1.000
_cell.angle_alpha   90.00
_cell.angle_beta   90.00
_cell.angle_gamma   90.00
#
_symmetry.space_group_name_H-M   'P 1'
#
loop_
_entity.id
_entity.type
_entity.pdbx_description
1 polymer ?
#
loop_
_entity_poly.entity_id
_entity_poly.type
_entity_poly.pdbx_seq_one_letter_code
_entity_poly.pdbx_strand_id
1 'polypeptide(L)'
;MTYKRVLLKLSGEALMGEKPYGIDPAIVQSIAEDVSKVVENNIQLAIVVGGGNIFRGLKGSADGMDRATADYVGMLATVMNAISLQDGLERVGVATRVQTAIEMQEIAEPYIRRRAMRHLEKGRVVVFGGGCGNPFFTTDTTAALRAAEINAEVVMKATKVDGVYDCDPNKFENAKKYSTLSYQQVLSDEIAVMDSTAIALCKDNNIPIMVFDIFKKGNISKAVAGDPIGSLIS
;
A
#
# COMPACT_ATOMS: atom_id res chain seq x y z
N MET A 1 -12.41 -16.68 -3.03
CA MET A 1 -12.85 -15.78 -4.14
C MET A 1 -11.61 -15.16 -4.76
N THR A 2 -11.45 -15.20 -6.07
CA THR A 2 -10.31 -14.55 -6.73
C THR A 2 -10.70 -13.14 -7.12
N TYR A 3 -9.96 -12.14 -6.66
CA TYR A 3 -10.18 -10.74 -7.02
C TYR A 3 -9.67 -10.45 -8.43
N LYS A 4 -10.35 -9.59 -9.17
CA LYS A 4 -9.94 -9.16 -10.52
C LYS A 4 -9.13 -7.88 -10.51
N ARG A 5 -9.48 -6.93 -9.64
CA ARG A 5 -8.77 -5.66 -9.49
C ARG A 5 -8.46 -5.41 -8.02
N VAL A 6 -7.19 -5.23 -7.73
CA VAL A 6 -6.65 -5.15 -6.37
C VAL A 6 -5.85 -3.87 -6.22
N LEU A 7 -5.98 -3.22 -5.06
CA LEU A 7 -5.04 -2.21 -4.64
C LEU A 7 -4.18 -2.77 -3.50
N LEU A 8 -2.89 -2.89 -3.75
CA LEU A 8 -1.89 -3.30 -2.78
C LEU A 8 -1.26 -2.07 -2.13
N LYS A 9 -1.39 -1.93 -0.81
CA LYS A 9 -0.71 -0.90 -0.04
C LYS A 9 0.55 -1.46 0.60
N LEU A 10 1.70 -0.92 0.22
CA LEU A 10 3.01 -1.25 0.77
C LEU A 10 3.46 -0.17 1.75
N SER A 11 3.89 -0.58 2.95
CA SER A 11 4.64 0.33 3.82
C SER A 11 6.01 0.64 3.18
N GLY A 12 6.45 1.90 3.23
CA GLY A 12 7.83 2.22 2.83
C GLY A 12 8.85 1.40 3.61
N GLU A 13 8.59 1.12 4.89
CA GLU A 13 9.45 0.27 5.72
C GLU A 13 9.60 -1.17 5.18
N ALA A 14 8.64 -1.66 4.42
CA ALA A 14 8.78 -2.96 3.77
C ALA A 14 9.91 -2.96 2.74
N LEU A 15 10.23 -1.82 2.13
CA LEU A 15 11.26 -1.70 1.10
C LEU A 15 12.69 -1.57 1.65
N MET A 16 12.87 -1.31 2.95
CA MET A 16 14.20 -1.16 3.51
C MET A 16 14.82 -2.49 4.00
N GLY A 17 14.02 -3.55 4.11
CA GLY A 17 14.48 -4.83 4.66
C GLY A 17 15.00 -4.68 6.08
N GLU A 18 16.20 -5.19 6.33
CA GLU A 18 16.91 -5.07 7.62
C GLU A 18 17.72 -3.78 7.75
N LYS A 19 17.77 -2.96 6.71
CA LYS A 19 18.51 -1.68 6.73
C LYS A 19 17.79 -0.68 7.64
N PRO A 20 18.52 0.26 8.27
CA PRO A 20 17.92 1.28 9.13
C PRO A 20 17.14 2.35 8.34
N TYR A 21 17.40 2.50 7.03
CA TYR A 21 16.74 3.47 6.14
C TYR A 21 17.00 3.12 4.66
N GLY A 22 16.26 3.77 3.77
CA GLY A 22 16.45 3.68 2.33
C GLY A 22 15.71 2.48 1.71
N ILE A 23 16.19 2.06 0.55
CA ILE A 23 15.59 1.00 -0.27
C ILE A 23 16.57 -0.15 -0.37
N ASP A 24 16.09 -1.37 -0.14
CA ASP A 24 16.86 -2.58 -0.36
C ASP A 24 16.51 -3.19 -1.73
N PRO A 25 17.45 -3.24 -2.68
CA PRO A 25 17.19 -3.81 -4.00
C PRO A 25 16.74 -5.29 -3.96
N ALA A 26 17.20 -6.07 -2.98
CA ALA A 26 16.81 -7.47 -2.85
C ALA A 26 15.33 -7.61 -2.44
N ILE A 27 14.85 -6.72 -1.58
CA ILE A 27 13.43 -6.66 -1.20
C ILE A 27 12.57 -6.22 -2.38
N VAL A 28 13.00 -5.18 -3.13
CA VAL A 28 12.30 -4.74 -4.34
C VAL A 28 12.20 -5.88 -5.35
N GLN A 29 13.28 -6.64 -5.56
CA GLN A 29 13.31 -7.80 -6.44
C GLN A 29 12.33 -8.89 -5.96
N SER A 30 12.31 -9.22 -4.68
CA SER A 30 11.40 -10.22 -4.12
C SER A 30 9.93 -9.83 -4.28
N ILE A 31 9.59 -8.56 -4.04
CA ILE A 31 8.23 -8.04 -4.25
C ILE A 31 7.87 -8.10 -5.75
N ALA A 32 8.80 -7.73 -6.64
CA ALA A 32 8.58 -7.75 -8.09
C ALA A 32 8.29 -9.18 -8.60
N GLU A 33 9.04 -10.17 -8.11
CA GLU A 33 8.81 -11.59 -8.43
C GLU A 33 7.45 -12.11 -7.97
N ASP A 34 6.97 -11.68 -6.80
CA ASP A 34 5.64 -12.07 -6.31
C ASP A 34 4.52 -11.35 -7.10
N VAL A 35 4.73 -10.08 -7.44
CA VAL A 35 3.79 -9.30 -8.27
C VAL A 35 3.71 -9.87 -9.69
N SER A 36 4.82 -10.31 -10.29
CA SER A 36 4.83 -10.95 -11.61
C SER A 36 3.84 -12.11 -11.67
N LYS A 37 3.85 -13.00 -10.66
CA LYS A 37 2.91 -14.13 -10.58
C LYS A 37 1.45 -13.70 -10.49
N VAL A 38 1.17 -12.55 -9.85
CA VAL A 38 -0.19 -12.00 -9.76
C VAL A 38 -0.65 -11.53 -11.14
N VAL A 39 0.21 -10.79 -11.85
CA VAL A 39 -0.10 -10.25 -13.18
C VAL A 39 -0.26 -11.35 -14.23
N GLU A 40 0.54 -12.42 -14.15
CA GLU A 40 0.41 -13.60 -15.02
C GLU A 40 -0.98 -14.26 -14.96
N ASN A 41 -1.68 -14.09 -13.84
CA ASN A 41 -3.06 -14.55 -13.65
C ASN A 41 -4.12 -13.53 -14.13
N ASN A 42 -3.74 -12.53 -14.93
CA ASN A 42 -4.61 -11.47 -15.46
C ASN A 42 -5.29 -10.62 -14.37
N ILE A 43 -4.65 -10.48 -13.20
CA ILE A 43 -5.14 -9.61 -12.14
C ILE A 43 -4.68 -8.18 -12.43
N GLN A 44 -5.60 -7.24 -12.34
CA GLN A 44 -5.32 -5.81 -12.46
C GLN A 44 -4.82 -5.29 -11.11
N LEU A 45 -3.52 -4.98 -11.04
CA LEU A 45 -2.87 -4.59 -9.79
C LEU A 45 -2.47 -3.11 -9.80
N ALA A 46 -2.95 -2.38 -8.80
CA ALA A 46 -2.45 -1.06 -8.44
C ALA A 46 -1.69 -1.13 -7.11
N ILE A 47 -0.66 -0.30 -6.95
CA ILE A 47 0.16 -0.25 -5.76
C ILE A 47 0.20 1.19 -5.23
N VAL A 48 -0.06 1.37 -3.94
CA VAL A 48 0.25 2.59 -3.18
C VAL A 48 1.41 2.29 -2.26
N VAL A 49 2.48 3.07 -2.33
CA VAL A 49 3.66 2.88 -1.50
C VAL A 49 3.87 4.02 -0.52
N GLY A 50 4.23 3.70 0.73
CA GLY A 50 4.61 4.69 1.75
C GLY A 50 6.04 5.20 1.57
N GLY A 51 6.40 6.28 2.30
CA GLY A 51 7.73 6.91 2.27
C GLY A 51 8.55 6.75 3.56
N GLY A 52 8.04 6.01 4.55
CA GLY A 52 8.58 5.98 5.92
C GLY A 52 9.99 5.37 6.08
N ASN A 53 10.50 4.69 5.07
CA ASN A 53 11.88 4.20 4.98
C ASN A 53 12.89 5.29 4.61
N ILE A 54 12.43 6.41 4.07
CA ILE A 54 13.25 7.55 3.63
C ILE A 54 12.99 8.74 4.54
N PHE A 55 11.73 9.11 4.73
CA PHE A 55 11.33 10.24 5.55
C PHE A 55 9.96 10.03 6.20
N ARG A 56 9.83 10.42 7.48
CA ARG A 56 8.58 10.37 8.24
C ARG A 56 8.13 11.77 8.62
N GLY A 57 7.05 12.26 8.00
CA GLY A 57 6.52 13.60 8.21
C GLY A 57 6.22 13.93 9.68
N LEU A 58 5.59 13.00 10.42
CA LEU A 58 5.30 13.16 11.85
C LEU A 58 6.58 13.35 12.69
N LYS A 59 7.65 12.59 12.39
CA LYS A 59 8.93 12.75 13.09
C LYS A 59 9.60 14.07 12.71
N GLY A 60 9.63 14.42 11.42
CA GLY A 60 10.18 15.70 10.96
C GLY A 60 9.46 16.90 11.60
N SER A 61 8.14 16.83 11.75
CA SER A 61 7.35 17.85 12.44
C SER A 61 7.69 17.93 13.93
N ALA A 62 7.90 16.80 14.60
CA ALA A 62 8.32 16.77 16.00
C ALA A 62 9.72 17.38 16.21
N ASP A 63 10.58 17.29 15.18
CA ASP A 63 11.93 17.89 15.16
C ASP A 63 11.92 19.39 14.75
N GLY A 64 10.74 20.03 14.64
CA GLY A 64 10.57 21.47 14.42
C GLY A 64 10.28 21.89 12.98
N MET A 65 10.14 20.95 12.03
CA MET A 65 9.70 21.26 10.66
C MET A 65 8.19 21.55 10.64
N ASP A 66 7.75 22.53 9.83
CA ASP A 66 6.33 22.74 9.58
C ASP A 66 5.67 21.45 9.08
N ARG A 67 4.49 21.12 9.62
CA ARG A 67 3.81 19.86 9.34
C ARG A 67 3.50 19.67 7.86
N ALA A 68 3.01 20.70 7.17
CA ALA A 68 2.68 20.58 5.75
C ALA A 68 3.95 20.37 4.92
N THR A 69 5.04 21.08 5.26
CA THR A 69 6.36 20.89 4.63
C THR A 69 6.90 19.47 4.84
N ALA A 70 6.81 18.95 6.07
CA ALA A 70 7.23 17.59 6.39
C ALA A 70 6.42 16.53 5.61
N ASP A 71 5.12 16.75 5.46
CA ASP A 71 4.25 15.87 4.68
C ASP A 71 4.61 15.91 3.17
N TYR A 72 4.95 17.08 2.61
CA TYR A 72 5.45 17.17 1.21
C TYR A 72 6.78 16.40 1.02
N VAL A 73 7.72 16.52 1.96
CA VAL A 73 8.96 15.71 1.91
C VAL A 73 8.62 14.22 1.95
N GLY A 74 7.68 13.80 2.81
CA GLY A 74 7.17 12.43 2.85
C GLY A 74 6.52 11.98 1.53
N MET A 75 5.77 12.85 0.86
CA MET A 75 5.21 12.56 -0.46
C MET A 75 6.30 12.34 -1.52
N LEU A 76 7.35 13.16 -1.54
CA LEU A 76 8.50 12.96 -2.43
C LEU A 76 9.20 11.63 -2.15
N ALA A 77 9.34 11.25 -0.89
CA ALA A 77 9.87 9.94 -0.51
C ALA A 77 9.05 8.78 -1.10
N THR A 78 7.71 8.91 -1.17
CA THR A 78 6.87 7.90 -1.82
C THR A 78 7.13 7.80 -3.31
N VAL A 79 7.45 8.91 -3.98
CA VAL A 79 7.79 8.91 -5.42
C VAL A 79 9.10 8.17 -5.66
N MET A 80 10.12 8.38 -4.82
CA MET A 80 11.39 7.62 -4.91
C MET A 80 11.13 6.12 -4.81
N ASN A 81 10.30 5.69 -3.86
CA ASN A 81 9.91 4.29 -3.71
C ASN A 81 9.12 3.77 -4.92
N ALA A 82 8.21 4.57 -5.47
CA ALA A 82 7.40 4.19 -6.63
C ALA A 82 8.26 3.95 -7.88
N ILE A 83 9.25 4.80 -8.13
CA ILE A 83 10.19 4.66 -9.25
C ILE A 83 11.07 3.41 -9.06
N SER A 84 11.55 3.17 -7.84
CA SER A 84 12.35 1.98 -7.55
C SER A 84 11.55 0.68 -7.71
N LEU A 85 10.27 0.70 -7.36
CA LEU A 85 9.36 -0.43 -7.61
C LEU A 85 9.11 -0.63 -9.11
N GLN A 86 8.91 0.46 -9.87
CA GLN A 86 8.76 0.38 -11.33
C GLN A 86 9.97 -0.29 -11.96
N ASP A 87 11.18 0.16 -11.65
CA ASP A 87 12.42 -0.43 -12.17
C ASP A 87 12.51 -1.93 -11.82
N GLY A 88 12.23 -2.30 -10.57
CA GLY A 88 12.23 -3.71 -10.15
C GLY A 88 11.20 -4.56 -10.89
N LEU A 89 9.98 -4.05 -11.08
CA LEU A 89 8.91 -4.72 -11.81
C LEU A 89 9.22 -4.88 -13.30
N GLU A 90 9.74 -3.83 -13.93
CA GLU A 90 10.10 -3.87 -15.36
C GLU A 90 11.28 -4.83 -15.61
N ARG A 91 12.22 -4.97 -14.67
CA ARG A 91 13.31 -5.97 -14.77
C ARG A 91 12.80 -7.42 -14.78
N VAL A 92 11.67 -7.71 -14.17
CA VAL A 92 11.05 -9.04 -14.21
C VAL A 92 9.97 -9.16 -15.30
N GLY A 93 9.92 -8.21 -16.25
CA GLY A 93 9.02 -8.25 -17.40
C GLY A 93 7.61 -7.72 -17.15
N VAL A 94 7.33 -7.13 -15.98
CA VAL A 94 6.03 -6.56 -15.65
C VAL A 94 5.93 -5.12 -16.13
N ALA A 95 5.11 -4.87 -17.16
CA ALA A 95 4.87 -3.52 -17.66
C ALA A 95 4.25 -2.64 -16.58
N THR A 96 4.93 -1.57 -16.18
CA THR A 96 4.56 -0.75 -15.04
C THR A 96 4.47 0.73 -15.41
N ARG A 97 3.61 1.50 -14.72
CA ARG A 97 3.54 2.96 -14.83
C ARG A 97 3.46 3.58 -13.46
N VAL A 98 4.31 4.56 -13.20
CA VAL A 98 4.20 5.42 -12.01
C VAL A 98 3.29 6.58 -12.33
N GLN A 99 2.31 6.82 -11.46
CA GLN A 99 1.48 8.03 -11.49
C GLN A 99 1.62 8.77 -10.16
N THR A 100 1.77 10.09 -10.22
CA THR A 100 1.97 10.92 -9.03
C THR A 100 0.87 11.98 -8.90
N ALA A 101 0.47 12.24 -7.65
CA ALA A 101 -0.47 13.31 -7.32
C ALA A 101 0.18 14.71 -7.34
N ILE A 102 1.50 14.79 -7.35
CA ILE A 102 2.27 16.03 -7.51
C ILE A 102 2.85 16.05 -8.92
N GLU A 103 2.67 17.13 -9.66
CA GLU A 103 3.18 17.24 -11.04
C GLU A 103 4.70 17.20 -11.08
N MET A 104 5.24 16.22 -11.79
CA MET A 104 6.68 16.03 -12.06
C MET A 104 6.83 15.21 -13.34
N GLN A 105 6.41 15.77 -14.45
CA GLN A 105 6.18 15.08 -15.73
C GLN A 105 7.41 14.41 -16.32
N GLU A 106 8.62 14.87 -15.98
CA GLU A 106 9.89 14.27 -16.40
C GLU A 106 10.18 12.95 -15.71
N ILE A 107 9.49 12.66 -14.58
CA ILE A 107 9.77 11.50 -13.72
C ILE A 107 8.62 10.50 -13.72
N ALA A 108 7.36 11.01 -13.66
CA ALA A 108 6.18 10.17 -13.52
C ALA A 108 4.97 10.82 -14.20
N GLU A 109 4.02 10.01 -14.65
CA GLU A 109 2.78 10.53 -15.21
C GLU A 109 1.96 11.27 -14.14
N PRO A 110 1.33 12.41 -14.47
CA PRO A 110 0.35 12.99 -13.56
C PRO A 110 -0.83 12.05 -13.38
N TYR A 111 -1.32 11.94 -12.13
CA TYR A 111 -2.47 11.10 -11.84
C TYR A 111 -3.72 11.61 -12.55
N ILE A 112 -4.25 10.77 -13.43
CA ILE A 112 -5.55 10.96 -14.07
C ILE A 112 -6.29 9.62 -13.97
N ARG A 113 -7.43 9.60 -13.25
CA ARG A 113 -8.21 8.39 -12.99
C ARG A 113 -8.43 7.52 -14.24
N ARG A 114 -8.88 8.12 -15.34
CA ARG A 114 -9.13 7.38 -16.60
C ARG A 114 -7.87 6.78 -17.19
N ARG A 115 -6.72 7.42 -17.02
CA ARG A 115 -5.42 6.92 -17.48
C ARG A 115 -4.98 5.71 -16.62
N ALA A 116 -5.14 5.82 -15.29
CA ALA A 116 -4.88 4.68 -14.39
C ALA A 116 -5.73 3.46 -14.76
N MET A 117 -7.05 3.66 -14.93
CA MET A 117 -7.97 2.61 -15.37
C MET A 117 -7.51 1.96 -16.68
N ARG A 118 -7.13 2.77 -17.66
CA ARG A 118 -6.67 2.27 -18.97
C ARG A 118 -5.36 1.48 -18.89
N HIS A 119 -4.45 1.84 -17.98
CA HIS A 119 -3.24 1.06 -17.74
C HIS A 119 -3.59 -0.31 -17.14
N LEU A 120 -4.45 -0.35 -16.13
CA LEU A 120 -4.90 -1.59 -15.49
C LEU A 120 -5.61 -2.52 -16.50
N GLU A 121 -6.50 -1.98 -17.33
CA GLU A 121 -7.18 -2.73 -18.40
C GLU A 121 -6.22 -3.33 -19.44
N LYS A 122 -5.06 -2.71 -19.63
CA LYS A 122 -3.99 -3.20 -20.51
C LYS A 122 -3.04 -4.19 -19.83
N GLY A 123 -3.36 -4.64 -18.61
CA GLY A 123 -2.51 -5.55 -17.83
C GLY A 123 -1.22 -4.90 -17.30
N ARG A 124 -1.16 -3.56 -17.22
CA ARG A 124 -0.02 -2.86 -16.62
C ARG A 124 -0.25 -2.67 -15.13
N VAL A 125 0.80 -2.81 -14.35
CA VAL A 125 0.79 -2.39 -12.94
C VAL A 125 0.85 -0.86 -12.87
N VAL A 126 0.04 -0.26 -12.00
CA VAL A 126 0.09 1.19 -11.73
C VAL A 126 0.62 1.39 -10.31
N VAL A 127 1.72 2.13 -10.17
CA VAL A 127 2.27 2.50 -8.86
C VAL A 127 1.96 3.97 -8.60
N PHE A 128 1.26 4.25 -7.50
CA PHE A 128 0.90 5.61 -7.12
C PHE A 128 1.92 6.18 -6.14
N GLY A 129 2.54 7.30 -6.52
CA GLY A 129 3.42 8.13 -5.71
C GLY A 129 2.80 9.49 -5.38
N GLY A 130 3.41 10.24 -4.47
CA GLY A 130 2.95 11.56 -4.07
C GLY A 130 1.73 11.56 -3.15
N GLY A 131 1.37 10.42 -2.56
CA GLY A 131 0.20 10.31 -1.70
C GLY A 131 -1.10 10.71 -2.41
N CYS A 132 -1.98 11.46 -1.72
CA CYS A 132 -3.14 12.10 -2.33
C CYS A 132 -2.85 13.52 -2.87
N GLY A 133 -1.62 14.02 -2.73
CA GLY A 133 -1.21 15.36 -3.13
C GLY A 133 -1.47 16.44 -2.07
N ASN A 134 -2.09 16.08 -0.95
CA ASN A 134 -2.43 17.01 0.12
C ASN A 134 -1.74 16.63 1.43
N PRO A 135 -1.18 17.62 2.18
CA PRO A 135 -0.71 17.40 3.55
C PRO A 135 -1.81 16.87 4.47
N PHE A 136 -1.42 16.38 5.65
CA PHE A 136 -2.28 15.86 6.72
C PHE A 136 -2.94 14.50 6.45
N PHE A 137 -2.80 13.93 5.26
CA PHE A 137 -3.29 12.60 4.92
C PHE A 137 -2.16 11.58 4.87
N THR A 138 -2.47 10.36 5.28
CA THR A 138 -1.52 9.24 5.24
C THR A 138 -1.59 8.48 3.90
N THR A 139 -0.67 7.55 3.70
CA THR A 139 -0.73 6.62 2.56
C THR A 139 -1.81 5.55 2.74
N ASP A 140 -2.35 5.34 3.95
CA ASP A 140 -3.51 4.48 4.17
C ASP A 140 -4.78 5.14 3.61
N THR A 141 -5.00 6.43 3.92
CA THR A 141 -6.08 7.24 3.29
C THR A 141 -5.91 7.28 1.77
N THR A 142 -4.67 7.46 1.27
CA THR A 142 -4.41 7.42 -0.18
C THR A 142 -4.80 6.08 -0.79
N ALA A 143 -4.49 4.96 -0.13
CA ALA A 143 -4.84 3.63 -0.63
C ALA A 143 -6.36 3.45 -0.73
N ALA A 144 -7.12 3.85 0.29
CA ALA A 144 -8.57 3.80 0.28
C ALA A 144 -9.16 4.67 -0.85
N LEU A 145 -8.66 5.91 -1.01
CA LEU A 145 -9.10 6.82 -2.07
C LEU A 145 -8.84 6.25 -3.47
N ARG A 146 -7.60 5.80 -3.73
CA ARG A 146 -7.24 5.24 -5.04
C ARG A 146 -8.02 3.95 -5.32
N ALA A 147 -8.27 3.11 -4.32
CA ALA A 147 -9.09 1.91 -4.46
C ALA A 147 -10.51 2.25 -4.92
N ALA A 148 -11.16 3.22 -4.28
CA ALA A 148 -12.48 3.69 -4.69
C ALA A 148 -12.47 4.27 -6.12
N GLU A 149 -11.50 5.11 -6.44
CA GLU A 149 -11.38 5.76 -7.76
C GLU A 149 -11.17 4.76 -8.91
N ILE A 150 -10.39 3.71 -8.70
CA ILE A 150 -10.12 2.70 -9.74
C ILE A 150 -11.09 1.52 -9.70
N ASN A 151 -12.09 1.53 -8.84
CA ASN A 151 -13.02 0.43 -8.59
C ASN A 151 -12.28 -0.87 -8.22
N ALA A 152 -11.34 -0.80 -7.28
CA ALA A 152 -10.69 -1.98 -6.72
C ALA A 152 -11.69 -2.78 -5.86
N GLU A 153 -11.62 -4.09 -5.93
CA GLU A 153 -12.50 -5.00 -5.18
C GLU A 153 -12.02 -5.22 -3.73
N VAL A 154 -10.77 -4.87 -3.45
CA VAL A 154 -10.13 -5.01 -2.14
C VAL A 154 -8.94 -4.07 -2.01
N VAL A 155 -8.72 -3.58 -0.80
CA VAL A 155 -7.44 -2.97 -0.37
C VAL A 155 -6.66 -4.04 0.38
N MET A 156 -5.46 -4.35 -0.08
CA MET A 156 -4.55 -5.30 0.54
C MET A 156 -3.44 -4.54 1.25
N LYS A 157 -3.49 -4.51 2.59
CA LYS A 157 -2.45 -3.88 3.41
C LYS A 157 -1.37 -4.90 3.76
N ALA A 158 -0.24 -4.78 3.10
CA ALA A 158 0.94 -5.58 3.34
C ALA A 158 1.78 -4.97 4.50
N THR A 159 1.99 -5.75 5.55
CA THR A 159 2.64 -5.31 6.80
C THR A 159 3.74 -6.27 7.25
N LYS A 160 4.36 -5.99 8.41
CA LYS A 160 5.34 -6.86 9.08
C LYS A 160 4.69 -7.91 9.99
N VAL A 161 3.38 -7.83 10.18
CA VAL A 161 2.59 -8.79 10.98
C VAL A 161 1.59 -9.52 10.10
N ASP A 162 1.23 -10.70 10.48
CA ASP A 162 0.39 -11.60 9.66
C ASP A 162 -1.11 -11.36 9.80
N GLY A 163 -1.52 -10.24 10.39
CA GLY A 163 -2.92 -9.86 10.54
C GLY A 163 -3.14 -8.76 11.57
N VAL A 164 -4.39 -8.60 11.97
CA VAL A 164 -4.83 -7.64 12.99
C VAL A 164 -4.96 -8.34 14.33
N TYR A 165 -4.50 -7.67 15.38
CA TYR A 165 -4.50 -8.20 16.75
C TYR A 165 -5.19 -7.23 17.71
N ASP A 166 -5.64 -7.74 18.85
CA ASP A 166 -6.22 -6.94 19.94
C ASP A 166 -5.18 -6.05 20.66
N CYS A 167 -3.90 -6.42 20.58
CA CYS A 167 -2.76 -5.63 21.06
C CYS A 167 -1.51 -5.95 20.21
N ASP A 168 -0.40 -5.23 20.45
CA ASP A 168 0.83 -5.41 19.67
C ASP A 168 1.46 -6.79 19.92
N PRO A 169 1.46 -7.72 18.94
CA PRO A 169 1.98 -9.08 19.11
C PRO A 169 3.50 -9.12 19.33
N ASN A 170 4.23 -8.03 19.02
CA ASN A 170 5.66 -7.95 19.29
C ASN A 170 5.97 -7.57 20.74
N LYS A 171 4.98 -7.08 21.48
CA LYS A 171 5.11 -6.67 22.88
C LYS A 171 4.40 -7.61 23.86
N PHE A 172 3.34 -8.28 23.40
CA PHE A 172 2.47 -9.10 24.23
C PHE A 172 2.33 -10.51 23.64
N GLU A 173 2.84 -11.51 24.33
CA GLU A 173 2.80 -12.92 23.90
C GLU A 173 1.37 -13.49 23.82
N ASN A 174 0.42 -12.91 24.55
CA ASN A 174 -0.98 -13.33 24.59
C ASN A 174 -1.87 -12.56 23.60
N ALA A 175 -1.29 -11.77 22.69
CA ALA A 175 -2.03 -11.05 21.66
C ALA A 175 -2.87 -12.03 20.80
N LYS A 176 -4.15 -11.72 20.64
CA LYS A 176 -5.09 -12.54 19.89
C LYS A 176 -5.31 -11.97 18.51
N LYS A 177 -5.08 -12.79 17.50
CA LYS A 177 -5.32 -12.44 16.10
C LYS A 177 -6.80 -12.54 15.78
N TYR A 178 -7.32 -11.52 15.11
CA TYR A 178 -8.63 -11.54 14.50
C TYR A 178 -8.55 -12.16 13.09
N SER A 179 -9.42 -13.12 12.78
CA SER A 179 -9.57 -13.62 11.41
C SER A 179 -10.41 -12.67 10.55
N THR A 180 -11.49 -12.14 11.15
CA THR A 180 -12.42 -11.17 10.54
C THR A 180 -12.80 -10.09 11.53
N LEU A 181 -13.05 -8.90 11.05
CA LEU A 181 -13.48 -7.73 11.80
C LEU A 181 -14.51 -6.96 10.98
N SER A 182 -15.48 -6.31 11.62
CA SER A 182 -16.29 -5.31 10.96
C SER A 182 -15.58 -3.94 10.97
N TYR A 183 -15.87 -3.08 9.98
CA TYR A 183 -15.38 -1.69 10.00
C TYR A 183 -15.82 -0.96 11.28
N GLN A 184 -17.05 -1.22 11.74
CA GLN A 184 -17.57 -0.59 12.96
C GLN A 184 -16.75 -1.00 14.18
N GLN A 185 -16.40 -2.27 14.30
CA GLN A 185 -15.55 -2.77 15.38
C GLN A 185 -14.15 -2.12 15.35
N VAL A 186 -13.53 -2.01 14.17
CA VAL A 186 -12.22 -1.34 14.02
C VAL A 186 -12.29 0.12 14.48
N LEU A 187 -13.38 0.84 14.14
CA LEU A 187 -13.55 2.25 14.50
C LEU A 187 -13.91 2.44 15.98
N SER A 188 -14.83 1.60 16.53
CA SER A 188 -15.29 1.74 17.93
C SER A 188 -14.21 1.35 18.94
N ASP A 189 -13.44 0.31 18.62
CA ASP A 189 -12.43 -0.23 19.52
C ASP A 189 -11.05 0.39 19.27
N GLU A 190 -10.99 1.40 18.38
CA GLU A 190 -9.75 2.13 17.99
C GLU A 190 -8.59 1.18 17.60
N ILE A 191 -8.92 0.07 16.91
CA ILE A 191 -7.92 -0.92 16.53
C ILE A 191 -6.94 -0.32 15.50
N ALA A 192 -5.67 -0.32 15.81
CA ALA A 192 -4.60 0.34 15.05
C ALA A 192 -4.24 -0.41 13.75
N VAL A 193 -5.17 -0.51 12.81
CA VAL A 193 -4.96 -1.13 11.49
C VAL A 193 -4.56 -0.10 10.45
N MET A 194 -5.40 0.90 10.25
CA MET A 194 -5.25 2.03 9.33
C MET A 194 -5.77 3.27 10.04
N ASP A 195 -5.50 4.46 9.49
CA ASP A 195 -6.16 5.64 10.02
C ASP A 195 -7.68 5.60 9.84
N SER A 196 -8.41 6.26 10.73
CA SER A 196 -9.88 6.25 10.75
C SER A 196 -10.50 6.75 9.45
N THR A 197 -9.85 7.71 8.77
CA THR A 197 -10.28 8.23 7.47
C THR A 197 -10.26 7.14 6.40
N ALA A 198 -9.19 6.33 6.37
CA ALA A 198 -9.09 5.21 5.43
C ALA A 198 -10.16 4.14 5.70
N ILE A 199 -10.38 3.78 6.98
CA ILE A 199 -11.41 2.81 7.36
C ILE A 199 -12.81 3.33 6.99
N ALA A 200 -13.13 4.59 7.30
CA ALA A 200 -14.42 5.19 6.96
C ALA A 200 -14.65 5.20 5.44
N LEU A 201 -13.65 5.58 4.66
CA LEU A 201 -13.75 5.62 3.20
C LEU A 201 -13.95 4.22 2.60
N CYS A 202 -13.26 3.21 3.10
CA CYS A 202 -13.46 1.82 2.69
C CYS A 202 -14.87 1.32 3.06
N LYS A 203 -15.33 1.61 4.28
CA LYS A 203 -16.69 1.29 4.74
C LYS A 203 -17.76 1.90 3.83
N ASP A 204 -17.68 3.20 3.56
CA ASP A 204 -18.69 3.93 2.76
C ASP A 204 -18.76 3.42 1.30
N ASN A 205 -17.67 2.86 0.79
CA ASN A 205 -17.58 2.30 -0.56
C ASN A 205 -17.66 0.77 -0.60
N ASN A 206 -17.88 0.09 0.55
CA ASN A 206 -17.94 -1.36 0.67
C ASN A 206 -16.68 -2.06 0.11
N ILE A 207 -15.51 -1.50 0.34
CA ILE A 207 -14.22 -2.04 -0.12
C ILE A 207 -13.55 -2.80 1.03
N PRO A 208 -13.53 -4.14 1.04
CA PRO A 208 -12.89 -4.91 2.09
C PRO A 208 -11.40 -4.62 2.19
N ILE A 209 -10.85 -4.75 3.40
CA ILE A 209 -9.43 -4.55 3.67
C ILE A 209 -8.86 -5.89 4.15
N MET A 210 -7.84 -6.41 3.46
CA MET A 210 -7.09 -7.59 3.88
C MET A 210 -5.73 -7.17 4.41
N VAL A 211 -5.39 -7.59 5.63
CA VAL A 211 -4.10 -7.33 6.27
C VAL A 211 -3.30 -8.62 6.36
N PHE A 212 -2.06 -8.62 5.84
CA PHE A 212 -1.23 -9.81 5.80
C PHE A 212 0.27 -9.49 5.85
N ASP A 213 1.08 -10.50 6.17
CA ASP A 213 2.54 -10.41 6.23
C ASP A 213 3.16 -10.49 4.82
N ILE A 214 3.88 -9.41 4.42
CA ILE A 214 4.54 -9.32 3.12
C ILE A 214 5.85 -10.10 3.05
N PHE A 215 6.50 -10.36 4.18
CA PHE A 215 7.82 -11.00 4.19
C PHE A 215 7.76 -12.53 3.97
N LYS A 216 6.58 -13.12 4.06
CA LYS A 216 6.37 -14.51 3.67
C LYS A 216 6.22 -14.60 2.14
N LYS A 217 7.21 -15.18 1.48
CA LYS A 217 7.24 -15.35 0.02
C LYS A 217 5.95 -15.99 -0.51
N GLY A 218 5.37 -15.39 -1.55
CA GLY A 218 4.13 -15.86 -2.17
C GLY A 218 2.85 -15.36 -1.48
N ASN A 219 2.94 -14.60 -0.38
CA ASN A 219 1.74 -14.11 0.30
C ASN A 219 0.94 -13.10 -0.51
N ILE A 220 1.57 -12.31 -1.38
CA ILE A 220 0.82 -11.41 -2.29
C ILE A 220 -0.08 -12.25 -3.21
N SER A 221 0.46 -13.27 -3.83
CA SER A 221 -0.32 -14.18 -4.70
C SER A 221 -1.44 -14.90 -3.96
N LYS A 222 -1.18 -15.39 -2.74
CA LYS A 222 -2.18 -16.04 -1.90
C LYS A 222 -3.29 -15.09 -1.47
N ALA A 223 -2.94 -13.87 -1.04
CA ALA A 223 -3.91 -12.84 -0.69
C ALA A 223 -4.85 -12.54 -1.87
N VAL A 224 -4.29 -12.37 -3.07
CA VAL A 224 -5.07 -12.11 -4.29
C VAL A 224 -5.96 -13.31 -4.67
N ALA A 225 -5.51 -14.52 -4.44
CA ALA A 225 -6.33 -15.74 -4.61
C ALA A 225 -7.48 -15.84 -3.59
N GLY A 226 -7.45 -15.03 -2.54
CA GLY A 226 -8.44 -15.05 -1.46
C GLY A 226 -8.18 -16.09 -0.38
N ASP A 227 -6.94 -16.55 -0.27
CA ASP A 227 -6.53 -17.48 0.80
C ASP A 227 -6.61 -16.79 2.16
N PRO A 228 -7.01 -17.48 3.24
CA PRO A 228 -7.16 -16.92 4.59
C PRO A 228 -5.80 -16.78 5.29
N ILE A 229 -4.89 -16.00 4.71
CA ILE A 229 -3.52 -15.82 5.22
C ILE A 229 -3.34 -14.66 6.19
N GLY A 230 -4.40 -13.88 6.40
CA GLY A 230 -4.36 -12.65 7.19
C GLY A 230 -5.65 -12.38 7.95
N SER A 231 -5.97 -11.11 8.13
CA SER A 231 -7.22 -10.64 8.69
C SER A 231 -8.03 -9.87 7.65
N LEU A 232 -9.33 -10.13 7.57
CA LEU A 232 -10.27 -9.45 6.68
C LEU A 232 -11.14 -8.48 7.47
N ILE A 233 -11.25 -7.24 6.98
CA ILE A 233 -12.15 -6.20 7.52
C ILE A 233 -13.20 -5.90 6.46
N SER A 234 -14.47 -6.04 6.82
CA SER A 234 -15.62 -5.84 5.91
C SER A 234 -16.89 -5.37 6.62
#